data_fde17cfee23d7277843b4d69feff9f5c
#
_entry.id   fde17cfee23d7277843b4d69feff9f5c
#
_cell.length_a   1.000
_cell.length_b   1.000
_cell.length_c   1.000
_cell.angle_alpha   90.00
_cell.angle_beta   90.00
_cell.angle_gamma   90.00
#
_symmetry.space_group_name_H-M   'P 1'
#
loop_
_entity.id
_entity.type
_entity.pdbx_description
1 polymer ?
#
loop_
_entity_poly.entity_id
_entity_poly.type
_entity_poly.pdbx_seq_one_letter_code
_entity_poly.pdbx_strand_id
1 'polypeptide(L)'
;VEIEGHPDNVCPAIYGGMVTVVMEDNAPIFNKIDIKEGVRFVALIPEFKFSTEKARSILPKEISLKDGVYNVGRTALLVSAFANGNYNLLKYAMKDKFHQAYRSRLIEGYDMLIKESMELGALGCFLSGAGPTIMTVVGSEDKAFKSNIKKFIEENNLKYTVVELKIDKIGATALEVDRNEGRLFSN
;
A
#
# COMPACT_ATOMS: atom_id res chain seq x y z
N VAL A 1 5.19 -18.35 -2.57
CA VAL A 1 6.00 -17.97 -1.41
C VAL A 1 7.45 -18.40 -1.56
N GLU A 2 7.75 -19.62 -2.02
CA GLU A 2 9.12 -20.12 -2.19
C GLU A 2 10.00 -19.23 -3.09
N ILE A 3 9.44 -18.67 -4.17
CA ILE A 3 10.17 -17.80 -5.10
C ILE A 3 10.36 -16.39 -4.52
N GLU A 4 9.34 -15.82 -3.90
CA GLU A 4 9.35 -14.44 -3.38
C GLU A 4 10.01 -14.34 -2.00
N GLY A 5 10.00 -15.41 -1.22
CA GLY A 5 10.51 -15.48 0.15
C GLY A 5 9.57 -14.90 1.22
N HIS A 6 8.54 -14.14 0.82
CA HIS A 6 7.59 -13.49 1.71
C HIS A 6 6.16 -13.66 1.22
N PRO A 7 5.17 -13.90 2.11
CA PRO A 7 3.77 -14.12 1.73
C PRO A 7 2.99 -12.83 1.50
N ASP A 8 3.51 -11.68 1.93
CA ASP A 8 2.82 -10.38 2.04
C ASP A 8 2.33 -9.80 0.71
N ASN A 9 3.04 -10.05 -0.41
CA ASN A 9 2.61 -9.67 -1.75
C ASN A 9 1.84 -10.80 -2.44
N VAL A 10 2.23 -12.05 -2.20
CA VAL A 10 1.67 -13.22 -2.87
C VAL A 10 0.24 -13.50 -2.42
N CYS A 11 -0.02 -13.47 -1.11
CA CYS A 11 -1.34 -13.78 -0.58
C CYS A 11 -2.42 -12.77 -1.06
N PRO A 12 -2.25 -11.45 -0.97
CA PRO A 12 -3.26 -10.53 -1.49
C PRO A 12 -3.42 -10.59 -3.02
N ALA A 13 -2.37 -10.92 -3.77
CA ALA A 13 -2.49 -11.13 -5.22
C ALA A 13 -3.33 -12.36 -5.57
N ILE A 14 -3.26 -13.42 -4.76
CA ILE A 14 -4.04 -14.65 -4.98
C ILE A 14 -5.48 -14.50 -4.48
N TYR A 15 -5.67 -13.93 -3.30
CA TYR A 15 -6.97 -13.92 -2.62
C TYR A 15 -7.76 -12.63 -2.81
N GLY A 16 -7.12 -11.56 -3.27
CA GLY A 16 -7.72 -10.21 -3.34
C GLY A 16 -7.99 -9.60 -1.97
N GLY A 17 -8.39 -8.33 -1.96
CA GLY A 17 -8.72 -7.59 -0.75
C GLY A 17 -7.53 -7.28 0.14
N MET A 18 -7.77 -7.08 1.42
CA MET A 18 -6.74 -6.91 2.43
C MET A 18 -6.47 -8.25 3.10
N VAL A 19 -5.21 -8.69 3.08
CA VAL A 19 -4.81 -9.97 3.67
C VAL A 19 -3.78 -9.71 4.76
N THR A 20 -4.05 -10.23 5.96
CA THR A 20 -3.03 -10.36 7.02
C THR A 20 -2.47 -11.78 6.96
N VAL A 21 -1.15 -11.91 6.99
CA VAL A 21 -0.49 -13.21 6.82
C VAL A 21 0.75 -13.32 7.68
N VAL A 22 0.96 -14.50 8.25
CA VAL A 22 2.19 -14.91 8.94
C VAL A 22 2.66 -16.25 8.38
N MET A 23 3.95 -16.53 8.53
CA MET A 23 4.50 -17.84 8.20
C MET A 23 4.63 -18.68 9.47
N GLU A 24 4.11 -19.89 9.46
CA GLU A 24 4.28 -20.89 10.51
C GLU A 24 4.60 -22.23 9.84
N ASP A 25 5.63 -22.92 10.29
CA ASP A 25 6.08 -24.22 9.75
C ASP A 25 6.17 -24.26 8.21
N ASN A 26 6.72 -23.21 7.59
CA ASN A 26 6.80 -23.02 6.14
C ASN A 26 5.46 -22.90 5.39
N ALA A 27 4.35 -22.76 6.11
CA ALA A 27 3.04 -22.53 5.53
C ALA A 27 2.52 -21.11 5.86
N PRO A 28 1.84 -20.42 4.93
CA PRO A 28 1.19 -19.15 5.21
C PRO A 28 -0.12 -19.37 5.97
N ILE A 29 -0.22 -18.77 7.15
CA ILE A 29 -1.47 -18.64 7.88
C ILE A 29 -2.00 -17.24 7.64
N PHE A 30 -3.17 -17.12 7.06
CA PHE A 30 -3.69 -15.83 6.65
C PHE A 30 -5.17 -15.63 7.02
N ASN A 31 -5.55 -14.36 7.09
CA ASN A 31 -6.94 -13.93 7.23
C ASN A 31 -7.22 -12.82 6.22
N LYS A 32 -8.31 -12.97 5.48
CA LYS A 32 -8.81 -11.94 4.55
C LYS A 32 -9.78 -11.02 5.27
N ILE A 33 -9.59 -9.73 5.08
CA ILE A 33 -10.42 -8.68 5.66
C ILE A 33 -11.21 -8.02 4.53
N ASP A 34 -12.52 -8.01 4.66
CA ASP A 34 -13.38 -7.28 3.73
C ASP A 34 -13.31 -5.78 4.01
N ILE A 35 -12.68 -5.06 3.11
CA ILE A 35 -12.62 -3.60 3.16
C ILE A 35 -14.01 -3.05 2.84
N LYS A 36 -14.59 -2.35 3.81
CA LYS A 36 -15.87 -1.67 3.65
C LYS A 36 -15.75 -0.55 2.61
N GLU A 37 -16.86 -0.17 2.02
CA GLU A 37 -16.94 0.99 1.14
C GLU A 37 -16.56 2.28 1.89
N GLY A 38 -16.26 3.33 1.14
CA GLY A 38 -15.94 4.63 1.70
C GLY A 38 -14.50 5.09 1.48
N VAL A 39 -13.63 4.24 0.95
CA VAL A 39 -12.25 4.61 0.61
C VAL A 39 -11.84 4.14 -0.78
N ARG A 40 -10.85 4.83 -1.34
CA ARG A 40 -10.11 4.47 -2.55
C ARG A 40 -8.65 4.79 -2.38
N PHE A 41 -7.82 4.25 -3.25
CA PHE A 41 -6.38 4.41 -3.21
C PHE A 41 -5.90 5.26 -4.38
N VAL A 42 -4.95 6.15 -4.13
CA VAL A 42 -4.27 6.90 -5.17
C VAL A 42 -2.77 6.67 -5.01
N ALA A 43 -2.15 6.14 -6.08
CA ALA A 43 -0.72 5.90 -6.15
C ALA A 43 -0.03 7.10 -6.77
N LEU A 44 1.01 7.59 -6.09
CA LEU A 44 1.95 8.57 -6.60
C LEU A 44 3.22 7.82 -6.99
N ILE A 45 3.41 7.60 -8.29
CA ILE A 45 4.44 6.74 -8.85
C ILE A 45 5.55 7.63 -9.42
N PRO A 46 6.75 7.67 -8.82
CA PRO A 46 7.85 8.46 -9.36
C PRO A 46 8.41 7.83 -10.65
N GLU A 47 8.97 8.65 -11.52
CA GLU A 47 9.61 8.19 -12.77
C GLU A 47 10.96 7.48 -12.53
N PHE A 48 11.59 7.69 -11.36
CA PHE A 48 12.80 6.98 -10.99
C PHE A 48 12.51 5.66 -10.28
N LYS A 49 13.48 4.77 -10.30
CA LYS A 49 13.45 3.48 -9.61
C LYS A 49 14.73 3.29 -8.79
N PHE A 50 14.61 2.59 -7.70
CA PHE A 50 15.76 2.02 -7.00
C PHE A 50 15.50 0.53 -6.72
N SER A 51 16.59 -0.23 -6.56
CA SER A 51 16.45 -1.66 -6.32
C SER A 51 15.92 -1.95 -4.93
N THR A 52 15.20 -3.06 -4.78
CA THR A 52 14.77 -3.55 -3.47
C THR A 52 15.95 -3.79 -2.54
N GLU A 53 17.10 -4.20 -3.08
CA GLU A 53 18.36 -4.36 -2.35
C GLU A 53 18.80 -3.03 -1.72
N LYS A 54 18.82 -1.94 -2.50
CA LYS A 54 19.13 -0.59 -1.98
C LYS A 54 18.13 -0.16 -0.90
N ALA A 55 16.83 -0.43 -1.10
CA ALA A 55 15.80 -0.12 -0.13
C ALA A 55 15.91 -0.95 1.17
N ARG A 56 16.52 -2.13 1.10
CA ARG A 56 16.81 -2.96 2.28
C ARG A 56 18.11 -2.56 2.99
N SER A 57 19.15 -2.17 2.24
CA SER A 57 20.47 -1.86 2.79
C SER A 57 20.49 -0.63 3.72
N ILE A 58 19.53 0.28 3.58
CA ILE A 58 19.43 1.47 4.44
C ILE A 58 18.65 1.26 5.74
N LEU A 59 18.05 0.07 5.91
CA LEU A 59 17.31 -0.24 7.13
C LEU A 59 18.27 -0.53 8.29
N PRO A 60 17.92 -0.14 9.53
CA PRO A 60 18.72 -0.48 10.70
C PRO A 60 18.71 -2.00 10.91
N LYS A 61 19.83 -2.54 11.40
CA LYS A 61 19.95 -3.96 11.75
C LYS A 61 19.20 -4.31 13.04
N GLU A 62 18.99 -3.31 13.89
CA GLU A 62 18.33 -3.44 15.19
C GLU A 62 17.33 -2.28 15.36
N ILE A 63 16.30 -2.52 16.12
CA ILE A 63 15.28 -1.52 16.47
C ILE A 63 15.14 -1.44 17.99
N SER A 64 14.79 -0.26 18.50
CA SER A 64 14.49 -0.12 19.92
C SER A 64 13.17 -0.82 20.28
N LEU A 65 13.06 -1.36 21.51
CA LEU A 65 11.79 -1.89 22.01
C LEU A 65 10.66 -0.85 21.91
N LYS A 66 10.96 0.42 22.15
CA LYS A 66 10.01 1.53 22.02
C LYS A 66 9.46 1.64 20.60
N ASP A 67 10.29 1.51 19.58
CA ASP A 67 9.87 1.56 18.18
C ASP A 67 9.14 0.27 17.77
N GLY A 68 9.53 -0.88 18.35
CA GLY A 68 8.78 -2.13 18.22
C GLY A 68 7.35 -1.99 18.72
N VAL A 69 7.17 -1.53 19.95
CA VAL A 69 5.85 -1.28 20.56
C VAL A 69 5.04 -0.27 19.74
N TYR A 70 5.71 0.79 19.26
CA TYR A 70 5.08 1.80 18.41
C TYR A 70 4.49 1.19 17.12
N ASN A 71 5.22 0.35 16.42
CA ASN A 71 4.76 -0.26 15.15
C ASN A 71 3.71 -1.35 15.38
N VAL A 72 3.88 -2.21 16.39
CA VAL A 72 2.90 -3.26 16.71
C VAL A 72 1.54 -2.66 17.02
N GLY A 73 1.49 -1.61 17.85
CA GLY A 73 0.23 -0.92 18.17
C GLY A 73 -0.43 -0.30 16.93
N ARG A 74 0.38 0.26 16.00
CA ARG A 74 -0.16 0.83 14.77
C ARG A 74 -0.64 -0.21 13.78
N THR A 75 0.05 -1.33 13.68
CA THR A 75 -0.41 -2.47 12.87
C THR A 75 -1.75 -2.98 13.36
N ALA A 76 -1.92 -3.16 14.67
CA ALA A 76 -3.19 -3.57 15.27
C ALA A 76 -4.30 -2.53 14.98
N LEU A 77 -3.99 -1.23 15.12
CA LEU A 77 -4.93 -0.15 14.82
C LEU A 77 -5.31 -0.12 13.32
N LEU A 78 -4.35 -0.35 12.42
CA LEU A 78 -4.57 -0.41 10.97
C LEU A 78 -5.56 -1.52 10.60
N VAL A 79 -5.30 -2.73 11.09
CA VAL A 79 -6.16 -3.90 10.86
C VAL A 79 -7.56 -3.64 11.39
N SER A 80 -7.67 -3.14 12.62
CA SER A 80 -8.95 -2.79 13.25
C SER A 80 -9.69 -1.69 12.49
N ALA A 81 -8.98 -0.65 12.01
CA ALA A 81 -9.59 0.45 11.26
C ALA A 81 -10.22 -0.04 9.95
N PHE A 82 -9.53 -0.88 9.20
CA PHE A 82 -10.07 -1.44 7.96
C PHE A 82 -11.21 -2.43 8.21
N ALA A 83 -11.08 -3.33 9.18
CA ALA A 83 -12.12 -4.30 9.51
C ALA A 83 -13.45 -3.63 9.93
N ASN A 84 -13.36 -2.51 10.66
CA ASN A 84 -14.53 -1.79 11.15
C ASN A 84 -15.00 -0.64 10.21
N GLY A 85 -14.24 -0.29 9.19
CA GLY A 85 -14.51 0.88 8.34
C GLY A 85 -14.26 2.21 9.04
N ASN A 86 -13.42 2.24 10.07
CA ASN A 86 -13.11 3.44 10.84
C ASN A 86 -11.88 4.16 10.26
N TYR A 87 -12.04 4.68 9.05
CA TYR A 87 -10.94 5.19 8.22
C TYR A 87 -10.28 6.47 8.75
N ASN A 88 -10.94 7.22 9.62
CA ASN A 88 -10.35 8.39 10.29
C ASN A 88 -9.14 8.06 11.17
N LEU A 89 -8.96 6.78 11.53
CA LEU A 89 -7.82 6.30 12.31
C LEU A 89 -6.57 6.05 11.44
N LEU A 90 -6.70 5.98 10.10
CA LEU A 90 -5.60 5.63 9.21
C LEU A 90 -4.43 6.62 9.31
N LYS A 91 -4.67 7.92 9.49
CA LYS A 91 -3.64 8.93 9.70
C LYS A 91 -2.73 8.67 10.91
N TYR A 92 -3.19 7.89 11.86
CA TYR A 92 -2.39 7.44 13.01
C TYR A 92 -1.79 6.05 12.75
N ALA A 93 -2.59 5.15 12.17
CA ALA A 93 -2.25 3.75 11.97
C ALA A 93 -1.15 3.53 10.93
N MET A 94 -1.07 4.37 9.88
CA MET A 94 -0.10 4.26 8.79
C MET A 94 1.27 4.88 9.09
N LYS A 95 1.47 5.39 10.31
CA LYS A 95 2.79 5.86 10.76
C LYS A 95 3.71 4.68 11.06
N ASP A 96 4.97 4.78 10.66
CA ASP A 96 5.96 3.72 10.77
C ASP A 96 7.32 4.25 11.26
N LYS A 97 8.01 3.41 12.01
CA LYS A 97 9.38 3.66 12.47
C LYS A 97 10.37 2.59 12.03
N PHE A 98 9.91 1.55 11.33
CA PHE A 98 10.77 0.45 10.90
C PHE A 98 11.43 0.72 9.56
N HIS A 99 10.70 1.31 8.60
CA HIS A 99 11.23 1.42 7.25
C HIS A 99 10.94 2.76 6.56
N GLN A 100 9.75 3.36 6.72
CA GLN A 100 9.36 4.55 5.96
C GLN A 100 10.30 5.73 6.23
N ALA A 101 10.66 5.98 7.49
CA ALA A 101 11.55 7.07 7.88
C ALA A 101 12.97 6.96 7.29
N TYR A 102 13.40 5.75 6.95
CA TYR A 102 14.70 5.52 6.30
C TYR A 102 14.56 5.62 4.79
N ARG A 103 13.58 4.93 4.21
CA ARG A 103 13.37 4.86 2.76
C ARG A 103 12.92 6.18 2.15
N SER A 104 12.19 7.01 2.90
CA SER A 104 11.77 8.34 2.47
C SER A 104 12.95 9.21 1.99
N ARG A 105 14.13 9.05 2.58
CA ARG A 105 15.35 9.78 2.21
C ARG A 105 15.85 9.48 0.80
N LEU A 106 15.40 8.38 0.20
CA LEU A 106 15.73 7.99 -1.18
C LEU A 106 14.68 8.51 -2.18
N ILE A 107 13.62 9.16 -1.72
CA ILE A 107 12.46 9.49 -2.52
C ILE A 107 12.33 11.01 -2.60
N GLU A 108 12.59 11.54 -3.77
CA GLU A 108 12.49 12.97 -4.04
C GLU A 108 11.07 13.48 -3.79
N GLY A 109 10.94 14.57 -3.02
CA GLY A 109 9.64 15.19 -2.72
C GLY A 109 8.77 14.42 -1.72
N TYR A 110 9.25 13.33 -1.10
CA TYR A 110 8.44 12.47 -0.22
C TYR A 110 7.70 13.27 0.86
N ASP A 111 8.43 14.05 1.66
CA ASP A 111 7.83 14.80 2.78
C ASP A 111 6.83 15.85 2.30
N MET A 112 7.11 16.50 1.16
CA MET A 112 6.21 17.48 0.53
C MET A 112 4.92 16.79 0.06
N LEU A 113 5.04 15.63 -0.60
CA LEU A 113 3.89 14.87 -1.11
C LEU A 113 3.02 14.31 0.02
N ILE A 114 3.64 13.80 1.10
CA ILE A 114 2.90 13.34 2.28
C ILE A 114 2.14 14.50 2.92
N LYS A 115 2.83 15.63 3.14
CA LYS A 115 2.22 16.82 3.75
C LYS A 115 1.05 17.31 2.92
N GLU A 116 1.27 17.56 1.63
CA GLU A 116 0.21 18.03 0.73
C GLU A 116 -0.96 17.05 0.64
N SER A 117 -0.68 15.74 0.52
CA SER A 117 -1.74 14.74 0.50
C SER A 117 -2.63 14.81 1.73
N MET A 118 -2.04 15.00 2.91
CA MET A 118 -2.80 15.13 4.17
C MET A 118 -3.58 16.45 4.23
N GLU A 119 -3.02 17.56 3.72
CA GLU A 119 -3.69 18.86 3.63
C GLU A 119 -4.85 18.85 2.64
N LEU A 120 -4.74 18.07 1.56
CA LEU A 120 -5.81 17.80 0.60
C LEU A 120 -6.86 16.80 1.10
N GLY A 121 -6.78 16.33 2.33
CA GLY A 121 -7.78 15.48 2.97
C GLY A 121 -7.54 13.99 2.87
N ALA A 122 -6.32 13.54 2.54
CA ALA A 122 -6.01 12.11 2.62
C ALA A 122 -6.24 11.56 4.04
N LEU A 123 -6.82 10.38 4.13
CA LEU A 123 -7.06 9.67 5.38
C LEU A 123 -5.79 9.01 5.92
N GLY A 124 -4.79 8.80 5.06
CA GLY A 124 -3.49 8.26 5.39
C GLY A 124 -2.61 8.09 4.18
N CYS A 125 -1.29 8.04 4.40
CA CYS A 125 -0.29 7.84 3.37
C CYS A 125 0.77 6.87 3.84
N PHE A 126 1.32 6.08 2.91
CA PHE A 126 2.36 5.09 3.21
C PHE A 126 3.18 4.73 1.95
N LEU A 127 4.35 4.13 2.15
CA LEU A 127 5.12 3.54 1.06
C LEU A 127 4.55 2.18 0.65
N SER A 128 4.34 1.98 -0.64
CA SER A 128 3.97 0.66 -1.18
C SER A 128 5.18 -0.27 -1.13
N GLY A 129 5.16 -1.21 -0.19
CA GLY A 129 6.25 -2.16 0.02
C GLY A 129 7.62 -1.49 0.24
N ALA A 130 8.59 -1.80 -0.60
CA ALA A 130 9.91 -1.18 -0.56
C ALA A 130 9.93 0.28 -1.06
N GLY A 131 8.88 0.75 -1.67
CA GLY A 131 8.80 2.01 -2.40
C GLY A 131 9.36 1.86 -3.83
N PRO A 132 9.58 2.95 -4.59
CA PRO A 132 9.40 4.35 -4.21
C PRO A 132 7.95 4.87 -4.32
N THR A 133 7.00 4.06 -4.73
CA THR A 133 5.60 4.48 -4.88
C THR A 133 5.02 4.87 -3.53
N ILE A 134 4.41 6.05 -3.45
CA ILE A 134 3.65 6.52 -2.30
C ILE A 134 2.19 6.19 -2.55
N MET A 135 1.56 5.55 -1.58
CA MET A 135 0.12 5.28 -1.60
C MET A 135 -0.59 6.26 -0.68
N THR A 136 -1.69 6.81 -1.17
CA THR A 136 -2.60 7.63 -0.39
C THR A 136 -3.97 6.98 -0.31
N VAL A 137 -4.60 7.04 0.85
CA VAL A 137 -5.98 6.58 1.06
C VAL A 137 -6.85 7.81 1.18
N VAL A 138 -7.88 7.90 0.35
CA VAL A 138 -8.81 9.03 0.33
C VAL A 138 -10.24 8.56 0.46
N GLY A 139 -11.13 9.42 0.91
CA GLY A 139 -12.57 9.13 0.93
C GLY A 139 -13.10 8.88 -0.49
N SER A 140 -14.00 7.91 -0.65
CA SER A 140 -14.59 7.58 -1.96
C SER A 140 -15.30 8.77 -2.62
N GLU A 141 -15.84 9.68 -1.82
CA GLU A 141 -16.58 10.86 -2.29
C GLU A 141 -15.68 12.03 -2.71
N ASP A 142 -14.42 12.02 -2.32
CA ASP A 142 -13.48 13.08 -2.70
C ASP A 142 -13.06 12.96 -4.17
N LYS A 143 -13.75 13.65 -5.05
CA LYS A 143 -13.46 13.67 -6.51
C LYS A 143 -12.30 14.59 -6.88
N ALA A 144 -11.92 15.52 -5.99
CA ALA A 144 -10.94 16.57 -6.28
C ALA A 144 -9.50 16.16 -5.95
N PHE A 145 -9.29 15.23 -5.03
CA PHE A 145 -7.96 14.85 -4.56
C PHE A 145 -6.96 14.58 -5.70
N LYS A 146 -7.35 13.71 -6.65
CA LYS A 146 -6.47 13.32 -7.76
C LYS A 146 -6.03 14.51 -8.61
N SER A 147 -6.93 15.43 -8.92
CA SER A 147 -6.62 16.62 -9.72
C SER A 147 -5.75 17.60 -8.95
N ASN A 148 -6.03 17.79 -7.66
CA ASN A 148 -5.30 18.73 -6.83
C ASN A 148 -3.86 18.27 -6.56
N ILE A 149 -3.67 16.99 -6.21
CA ILE A 149 -2.31 16.46 -6.00
C ILE A 149 -1.50 16.43 -7.29
N LYS A 150 -2.14 16.17 -8.45
CA LYS A 150 -1.48 16.24 -9.75
C LYS A 150 -1.00 17.67 -10.04
N LYS A 151 -1.84 18.67 -9.81
CA LYS A 151 -1.49 20.09 -9.97
C LYS A 151 -0.31 20.46 -9.07
N PHE A 152 -0.33 20.06 -7.80
CA PHE A 152 0.78 20.29 -6.88
C PHE A 152 2.10 19.67 -7.37
N ILE A 153 2.06 18.45 -7.88
CA ILE A 153 3.22 17.75 -8.47
C ILE A 153 3.80 18.57 -9.63
N GLU A 154 2.96 19.06 -10.54
CA GLU A 154 3.35 19.87 -11.70
C GLU A 154 3.94 21.23 -11.27
N GLU A 155 3.31 21.92 -10.33
CA GLU A 155 3.76 23.22 -9.81
C GLU A 155 5.12 23.14 -9.09
N ASN A 156 5.45 21.99 -8.50
CA ASN A 156 6.71 21.74 -7.81
C ASN A 156 7.77 21.04 -8.69
N ASN A 157 7.50 20.86 -9.99
CA ASN A 157 8.39 20.18 -10.94
C ASN A 157 8.78 18.75 -10.52
N LEU A 158 7.91 18.08 -9.76
CA LEU A 158 8.13 16.70 -9.35
C LEU A 158 7.75 15.75 -10.51
N LYS A 159 8.51 14.67 -10.67
CA LYS A 159 8.30 13.70 -11.73
C LYS A 159 7.54 12.47 -11.21
N TYR A 160 6.22 12.59 -11.16
CA TYR A 160 5.33 11.55 -10.66
C TYR A 160 4.12 11.35 -11.57
N THR A 161 3.73 10.11 -11.75
CA THR A 161 2.44 9.73 -12.34
C THR A 161 1.43 9.49 -11.23
N VAL A 162 0.23 10.03 -11.36
CA VAL A 162 -0.87 9.86 -10.37
C VAL A 162 -1.90 8.89 -10.91
N VAL A 163 -2.05 7.76 -10.25
CA VAL A 163 -2.96 6.68 -10.65
C VAL A 163 -3.97 6.39 -9.55
N GLU A 164 -5.26 6.44 -9.89
CA GLU A 164 -6.31 5.96 -8.98
C GLU A 164 -6.47 4.45 -9.14
N LEU A 165 -6.49 3.74 -8.02
CA LEU A 165 -6.58 2.30 -7.94
C LEU A 165 -7.90 1.88 -7.29
N LYS A 166 -8.48 0.82 -7.81
CA LYS A 166 -9.61 0.13 -7.20
C LYS A 166 -9.09 -1.08 -6.42
N ILE A 167 -9.80 -1.41 -5.34
CA ILE A 167 -9.53 -2.62 -4.57
C ILE A 167 -10.03 -3.80 -5.39
N ASP A 168 -9.13 -4.71 -5.74
CA ASP A 168 -9.50 -6.01 -6.27
C ASP A 168 -9.91 -6.92 -5.11
N LYS A 169 -11.16 -7.34 -5.08
CA LYS A 169 -11.72 -8.20 -4.03
C LYS A 169 -11.64 -9.69 -4.38
N ILE A 170 -11.28 -10.02 -5.61
CA ILE A 170 -11.35 -11.39 -6.15
C ILE A 170 -9.97 -12.05 -6.09
N GLY A 171 -8.93 -11.36 -6.54
CA GLY A 171 -7.58 -11.91 -6.68
C GLY A 171 -7.39 -12.69 -7.98
N ALA A 172 -6.47 -13.65 -7.96
CA ALA A 172 -6.14 -14.44 -9.13
C ALA A 172 -7.31 -15.31 -9.58
N THR A 173 -7.62 -15.28 -10.88
CA THR A 173 -8.66 -16.11 -11.49
C THR A 173 -8.05 -17.02 -12.55
N ALA A 174 -8.50 -18.26 -12.64
CA ALA A 174 -8.18 -19.16 -13.73
C ALA A 174 -9.27 -19.07 -14.81
N LEU A 175 -8.86 -18.95 -16.06
CA LEU A 175 -9.75 -18.97 -17.20
C LEU A 175 -9.53 -20.26 -17.99
N GLU A 176 -10.57 -21.03 -18.22
CA GLU A 176 -10.55 -22.11 -19.20
C GLU A 176 -10.73 -21.51 -20.60
N VAL A 177 -9.80 -21.82 -21.49
CA VAL A 177 -9.88 -21.45 -22.91
C VAL A 177 -10.19 -22.71 -23.69
N ASP A 178 -11.38 -22.78 -24.26
CA ASP A 178 -11.68 -23.83 -25.24
C ASP A 178 -10.92 -23.53 -26.53
N ARG A 179 -9.92 -24.36 -26.81
CA ARG A 179 -9.04 -24.23 -27.97
C ARG A 179 -9.77 -24.41 -29.29
N ASN A 180 -10.95 -25.00 -29.29
CA ASN A 180 -11.71 -25.27 -30.51
C ASN A 180 -12.63 -24.11 -30.92
N GLU A 181 -13.03 -23.22 -29.99
CA GLU A 181 -13.97 -22.12 -30.29
C GLU A 181 -13.39 -20.73 -30.11
N GLY A 182 -12.20 -20.57 -29.56
CA GLY A 182 -11.58 -19.24 -29.34
C GLY A 182 -12.36 -18.35 -28.37
N ARG A 183 -13.26 -18.88 -27.56
CA ARG A 183 -14.07 -18.17 -26.57
C ARG A 183 -13.51 -18.31 -25.17
N LEU A 184 -13.44 -17.20 -24.47
CA LEU A 184 -13.12 -17.12 -23.05
C LEU A 184 -14.40 -17.32 -22.23
N PHE A 185 -14.41 -18.33 -21.35
CA PHE A 185 -15.47 -18.52 -20.38
C PHE A 185 -14.94 -18.12 -19.00
N SER A 186 -15.65 -17.23 -18.29
CA SER A 186 -15.42 -16.94 -16.87
C SER A 186 -16.35 -17.77 -16.02
N ASN A 187 -15.81 -18.56 -15.14
CA ASN A 187 -16.57 -19.19 -14.05
C ASN A 187 -16.61 -18.27 -12.85
#